data_81286ce27c624c613955ea4a6d048d1d
#
_entry.id   81286ce27c624c613955ea4a6d048d1d
#
_cell.length_a   1.000
_cell.length_b   1.000
_cell.length_c   1.000
_cell.angle_alpha   90.00
_cell.angle_beta   90.00
_cell.angle_gamma   90.00
#
_symmetry.space_group_name_H-M   'P 1'
#
loop_
_entity.id
_entity.type
_entity.pdbx_description
1 polymer ?
#
loop_
_entity_poly.entity_id
_entity_poly.type
_entity_poly.pdbx_seq_one_letter_code
_entity_poly.pdbx_strand_id
1 'polypeptide(L)'
;MRRVEIGRWSAMTLTIGVAALAMAISKPANDGPLQQSRGVALFQPAVAEWQYLQGSTTPPSESACYAAGLRCFSPFAMQNAYNVSVLYGRGFTGKGKTIAVVDSFGSATIANDLNVFSTAFNLPHLCGEAGVACTAGMPTFTILEVQGSPPATPPPPNNGTGQQNHNLWALETSLDVEWAHAIAPEANIILVTTPTAEILGVQGFSQMMNAVQYVVEHHLADVISMSLGAGEGTFSGAAALQQLRKALIVAQANHVTVLASSGDGGTSNALKTPTKNPGLIPYPSVAWPASDPLVTAVGGTRLCMDATTGLMVDNTSPPTVCQSNAGVRERGWPFFGGGYSIVFSRPTFQNNLPPGSSYVGSSVGAPGPNSNMRGVPDIAFQASSGTGPLVYMTEPATTSSGTGCGGADPCSIGWYVVGGTSCSAPQWAGLIAIADQIAGSDLGYINPALYQLAAGPNYSTYFFDVTIGNNQTTSIPGYPASTGWDAVTGLGTPNAATLVPALAASGH
;
A
#
# COMPACT_ATOMS: atom_id res chain seq x y z
N MET A 1 -82.82 25.29 29.78
CA MET A 1 -81.48 25.88 29.57
C MET A 1 -80.49 25.06 30.39
N ARG A 2 -79.78 24.14 29.77
CA ARG A 2 -78.75 23.32 30.44
C ARG A 2 -77.40 23.68 29.82
N ARG A 3 -76.47 24.13 30.68
CA ARG A 3 -75.09 24.34 30.30
C ARG A 3 -74.40 22.99 30.20
N VAL A 4 -73.68 22.76 29.12
CA VAL A 4 -72.76 21.63 28.93
C VAL A 4 -71.34 22.10 29.24
N GLU A 5 -70.72 21.47 30.22
CA GLU A 5 -69.35 21.67 30.55
C GLU A 5 -68.45 20.90 29.58
N ILE A 6 -67.49 21.58 29.01
CA ILE A 6 -66.46 20.99 28.13
C ILE A 6 -65.30 20.58 28.99
N GLY A 7 -65.08 19.27 29.09
CA GLY A 7 -63.93 18.68 29.81
C GLY A 7 -62.60 18.97 29.08
N ARG A 8 -61.59 19.42 29.83
CA ARG A 8 -60.21 19.58 29.38
C ARG A 8 -59.59 18.21 29.13
N TRP A 9 -59.15 17.96 27.93
CA TRP A 9 -58.27 16.86 27.60
C TRP A 9 -56.82 17.28 27.86
N SER A 10 -56.13 16.60 28.81
CA SER A 10 -54.72 16.71 29.03
C SER A 10 -53.97 16.06 27.88
N ALA A 11 -53.17 16.82 27.15
CA ALA A 11 -52.26 16.31 26.15
C ALA A 11 -51.10 15.60 26.88
N MET A 12 -51.08 14.29 26.77
CA MET A 12 -49.96 13.45 27.22
C MET A 12 -48.90 13.49 26.13
N THR A 13 -47.87 14.30 26.33
CA THR A 13 -46.70 14.34 25.47
C THR A 13 -45.91 13.06 25.67
N LEU A 14 -46.03 12.16 24.68
CA LEU A 14 -45.15 10.97 24.58
C LEU A 14 -43.80 11.40 24.07
N THR A 15 -42.84 11.61 24.96
CA THR A 15 -41.42 11.75 24.62
C THR A 15 -40.88 10.40 24.19
N ILE A 16 -40.85 10.16 22.89
CA ILE A 16 -40.09 9.05 22.31
C ILE A 16 -38.60 9.42 22.49
N GLY A 17 -38.00 8.85 23.50
CA GLY A 17 -36.55 8.87 23.67
C GLY A 17 -35.93 8.05 22.51
N VAL A 18 -35.42 8.72 21.50
CA VAL A 18 -34.52 8.10 20.55
C VAL A 18 -33.23 7.84 21.34
N ALA A 19 -33.11 6.64 21.87
CA ALA A 19 -31.85 6.11 22.30
C ALA A 19 -30.99 6.00 21.03
N ALA A 20 -30.18 7.01 20.77
CA ALA A 20 -29.07 6.90 19.87
C ALA A 20 -28.15 5.81 20.44
N LEU A 21 -28.33 4.58 19.94
CA LEU A 21 -27.36 3.53 20.13
C LEU A 21 -26.12 3.97 19.35
N ALA A 22 -25.23 4.72 20.02
CA ALA A 22 -23.89 4.90 19.57
C ALA A 22 -23.28 3.48 19.54
N MET A 23 -23.40 2.80 18.41
CA MET A 23 -22.49 1.72 18.13
C MET A 23 -21.10 2.35 18.18
N ALA A 24 -20.44 2.19 19.31
CA ALA A 24 -19.03 2.33 19.37
C ALA A 24 -18.49 1.34 18.34
N ILE A 25 -18.08 1.85 17.18
CA ILE A 25 -17.31 1.08 16.23
C ILE A 25 -16.05 0.77 17.00
N SER A 26 -16.01 -0.40 17.61
CA SER A 26 -14.81 -0.90 18.23
C SER A 26 -13.79 -0.98 17.10
N LYS A 27 -12.80 -0.07 17.13
CA LYS A 27 -11.53 -0.32 16.46
C LYS A 27 -11.24 -1.80 16.60
N PRO A 28 -10.83 -2.50 15.54
CA PRO A 28 -10.36 -3.86 15.72
C PRO A 28 -9.29 -3.82 16.79
N ALA A 29 -9.55 -4.44 17.92
CA ALA A 29 -8.86 -4.25 19.19
C ALA A 29 -7.47 -4.88 19.23
N ASN A 30 -6.71 -4.85 18.13
CA ASN A 30 -5.55 -5.75 18.06
C ASN A 30 -4.37 -5.31 17.20
N ASP A 31 -4.33 -4.07 16.76
CA ASP A 31 -3.12 -3.56 16.13
C ASP A 31 -2.23 -2.82 17.15
N GLY A 32 -2.10 -3.26 18.39
CA GLY A 32 -1.19 -2.72 19.40
C GLY A 32 -1.28 -1.19 19.63
N PRO A 33 -0.42 -0.58 20.42
CA PRO A 33 -0.32 0.86 20.54
C PRO A 33 0.42 1.47 19.35
N LEU A 34 -0.13 1.28 18.13
CA LEU A 34 0.40 1.91 16.94
C LEU A 34 0.05 3.40 16.94
N GLN A 35 1.03 4.24 16.70
CA GLN A 35 0.74 5.62 16.37
C GLN A 35 0.09 5.65 14.99
N GLN A 36 -1.20 5.91 14.98
CA GLN A 36 -1.88 6.27 13.74
C GLN A 36 -1.46 7.67 13.38
N SER A 37 -1.10 7.90 12.14
CA SER A 37 -1.01 9.25 11.63
C SER A 37 -2.39 9.90 11.85
N ARG A 38 -2.48 10.88 12.75
CA ARG A 38 -3.70 11.65 13.00
C ARG A 38 -3.90 12.73 11.94
N GLY A 39 -3.12 12.67 10.88
CA GLY A 39 -3.35 13.48 9.73
C GLY A 39 -4.62 13.00 9.06
N VAL A 40 -5.39 13.90 8.57
CA VAL A 40 -6.53 13.59 7.74
C VAL A 40 -5.97 13.01 6.46
N ALA A 41 -5.90 11.72 6.49
CA ALA A 41 -5.34 10.92 5.45
C ALA A 41 -6.18 11.00 4.20
N LEU A 42 -5.68 11.66 3.20
CA LEU A 42 -6.31 11.65 1.91
C LEU A 42 -5.39 11.77 0.77
N PHE A 43 -4.28 12.31 1.04
CA PHE A 43 -3.20 12.54 0.14
C PHE A 43 -1.91 12.38 0.94
N GLN A 44 -1.87 11.34 1.75
CA GLN A 44 -0.68 10.94 2.46
C GLN A 44 -0.08 9.77 1.72
N PRO A 45 1.23 9.54 1.85
CA PRO A 45 1.80 8.25 1.52
C PRO A 45 0.92 7.21 2.16
N ALA A 46 0.71 6.10 1.49
CA ALA A 46 -0.17 5.04 1.97
C ALA A 46 0.40 4.29 3.20
N VAL A 47 1.26 4.93 4.00
CA VAL A 47 1.64 4.49 5.36
C VAL A 47 0.56 4.96 6.33
N ALA A 48 -0.44 4.10 6.57
CA ALA A 48 -1.52 4.40 7.49
C ALA A 48 -1.13 4.23 8.95
N GLU A 49 -0.20 3.36 9.24
CA GLU A 49 0.17 2.97 10.60
C GLU A 49 1.67 2.69 10.70
N TRP A 50 2.29 3.19 11.74
CA TRP A 50 3.68 2.92 12.05
C TRP A 50 3.91 2.92 13.56
N GLN A 51 4.92 2.18 14.00
CA GLN A 51 5.42 2.22 15.36
C GLN A 51 6.94 2.25 15.38
N TYR A 52 7.51 3.23 16.07
CA TYR A 52 8.93 3.27 16.38
C TYR A 52 9.27 2.18 17.40
N LEU A 53 10.38 1.47 17.18
CA LEU A 53 10.79 0.36 18.02
C LEU A 53 12.08 0.64 18.78
N GLN A 54 13.15 1.06 18.10
CA GLN A 54 14.44 1.33 18.74
C GLN A 54 15.41 2.10 17.84
N GLY A 55 16.39 2.82 18.47
CA GLY A 55 17.35 3.70 17.81
C GLY A 55 18.69 3.07 17.43
N SER A 56 18.87 1.75 17.62
CA SER A 56 20.13 1.09 17.23
C SER A 56 20.12 0.73 15.74
N THR A 57 21.29 0.48 15.15
CA THR A 57 21.39 -0.09 13.79
C THR A 57 21.10 -1.59 13.76
N THR A 58 21.06 -2.26 14.91
CA THR A 58 20.64 -3.66 15.01
C THR A 58 19.12 -3.73 15.01
N PRO A 59 18.50 -4.60 14.20
CA PRO A 59 17.04 -4.76 14.20
C PRO A 59 16.51 -5.21 15.56
N PRO A 60 15.26 -4.88 15.90
CA PRO A 60 14.62 -5.38 17.11
C PRO A 60 14.52 -6.91 17.07
N SER A 61 14.68 -7.52 18.24
CA SER A 61 14.49 -8.97 18.35
C SER A 61 13.01 -9.35 18.26
N GLU A 62 12.72 -10.58 17.87
CA GLU A 62 11.35 -11.11 17.84
C GLU A 62 10.65 -10.93 19.21
N SER A 63 11.37 -11.21 20.30
CA SER A 63 10.83 -11.03 21.65
C SER A 63 10.48 -9.57 21.97
N ALA A 64 11.24 -8.60 21.45
CA ALA A 64 10.91 -7.19 21.60
C ALA A 64 9.65 -6.83 20.80
N CYS A 65 9.50 -7.36 19.59
CA CYS A 65 8.29 -7.19 18.79
C CYS A 65 7.07 -7.83 19.46
N TYR A 66 7.19 -9.03 19.98
CA TYR A 66 6.10 -9.69 20.72
C TYR A 66 5.70 -8.93 21.99
N ALA A 67 6.68 -8.39 22.72
CA ALA A 67 6.41 -7.55 23.88
C ALA A 67 5.64 -6.26 23.50
N ALA A 68 5.84 -5.76 22.30
CA ALA A 68 5.07 -4.64 21.73
C ALA A 68 3.71 -5.06 21.13
N GLY A 69 3.37 -6.36 21.15
CA GLY A 69 2.14 -6.87 20.56
C GLY A 69 2.18 -7.10 19.04
N LEU A 70 3.37 -7.13 18.45
CA LEU A 70 3.60 -7.11 17.01
C LEU A 70 4.31 -8.38 16.51
N ARG A 71 4.23 -8.60 15.20
CA ARG A 71 5.19 -9.42 14.43
C ARG A 71 5.94 -8.51 13.48
N CYS A 72 7.26 -8.39 13.66
CA CYS A 72 8.10 -7.52 12.84
C CYS A 72 8.82 -8.39 11.80
N PHE A 73 8.33 -8.37 10.57
CA PHE A 73 8.87 -9.21 9.51
C PHE A 73 10.23 -8.71 9.03
N SER A 74 11.20 -9.61 9.01
CA SER A 74 12.46 -9.42 8.30
C SER A 74 12.28 -9.72 6.81
N PRO A 75 13.21 -9.25 5.93
CA PRO A 75 13.23 -9.65 4.51
C PRO A 75 13.20 -11.16 4.32
N PHE A 76 14.03 -11.90 5.03
CA PHE A 76 14.09 -13.37 4.96
C PHE A 76 12.74 -14.04 5.27
N ALA A 77 12.08 -13.62 6.34
CA ALA A 77 10.78 -14.18 6.71
C ALA A 77 9.69 -13.86 5.67
N MET A 78 9.68 -12.64 5.14
CA MET A 78 8.74 -12.24 4.10
C MET A 78 8.97 -13.00 2.79
N GLN A 79 10.24 -13.13 2.36
CA GLN A 79 10.64 -13.91 1.19
C GLN A 79 10.19 -15.38 1.30
N ASN A 80 10.35 -15.97 2.46
CA ASN A 80 9.92 -17.35 2.71
C ASN A 80 8.39 -17.47 2.74
N ALA A 81 7.71 -16.54 3.41
CA ALA A 81 6.25 -16.57 3.51
C ALA A 81 5.57 -16.57 2.13
N TYR A 82 6.13 -15.87 1.16
CA TYR A 82 5.60 -15.81 -0.20
C TYR A 82 6.37 -16.68 -1.21
N ASN A 83 7.28 -17.55 -0.73
CA ASN A 83 8.08 -18.47 -1.54
C ASN A 83 9.01 -17.77 -2.55
N VAL A 84 9.43 -16.52 -2.27
CA VAL A 84 10.35 -15.77 -3.13
C VAL A 84 11.76 -16.38 -3.09
N SER A 85 12.22 -16.85 -1.92
CA SER A 85 13.53 -17.48 -1.72
C SER A 85 13.78 -18.67 -2.63
N VAL A 86 12.73 -19.35 -3.11
CA VAL A 86 12.84 -20.42 -4.11
C VAL A 86 13.38 -19.90 -5.44
N LEU A 87 13.05 -18.68 -5.81
CA LEU A 87 13.52 -18.05 -7.06
C LEU A 87 15.01 -17.72 -6.97
N TYR A 88 15.47 -17.26 -5.81
CA TYR A 88 16.90 -16.97 -5.57
C TYR A 88 17.78 -18.22 -5.72
N GLY A 89 17.29 -19.37 -5.24
CA GLY A 89 17.97 -20.67 -5.44
C GLY A 89 18.15 -21.06 -6.91
N ARG A 90 17.42 -20.39 -7.83
CA ARG A 90 17.51 -20.58 -9.29
C ARG A 90 18.29 -19.44 -9.99
N GLY A 91 18.82 -18.46 -9.21
CA GLY A 91 19.55 -17.31 -9.74
C GLY A 91 18.67 -16.13 -10.19
N PHE A 92 17.38 -16.11 -9.80
CA PHE A 92 16.43 -15.05 -10.16
C PHE A 92 16.26 -14.08 -8.98
N THR A 93 16.89 -12.92 -9.10
CA THR A 93 17.05 -11.91 -8.03
C THR A 93 16.67 -10.49 -8.50
N GLY A 94 16.11 -10.36 -9.71
CA GLY A 94 15.85 -9.07 -10.37
C GLY A 94 17.08 -8.50 -11.11
N LYS A 95 18.15 -9.27 -11.21
CA LYS A 95 19.42 -8.83 -11.80
C LYS A 95 19.26 -8.28 -13.21
N GLY A 96 19.79 -7.07 -13.41
CA GLY A 96 19.77 -6.38 -14.71
C GLY A 96 18.46 -5.66 -15.01
N LYS A 97 17.50 -5.69 -14.09
CA LYS A 97 16.25 -4.94 -14.17
C LYS A 97 16.29 -3.71 -13.26
N THR A 98 15.44 -2.73 -13.55
CA THR A 98 15.38 -1.46 -12.81
C THR A 98 13.97 -1.19 -12.32
N ILE A 99 13.84 -0.92 -11.01
CA ILE A 99 12.61 -0.51 -10.36
C ILE A 99 12.69 0.99 -10.10
N ALA A 100 11.72 1.77 -10.58
CA ALA A 100 11.54 3.16 -10.17
C ALA A 100 10.49 3.25 -9.06
N VAL A 101 10.86 3.83 -7.94
CA VAL A 101 9.97 4.20 -6.83
C VAL A 101 9.65 5.67 -6.96
N VAL A 102 8.39 6.06 -7.02
CA VAL A 102 7.97 7.45 -7.24
C VAL A 102 7.33 8.01 -5.98
N ASP A 103 8.05 8.94 -5.33
CA ASP A 103 7.69 9.52 -4.04
C ASP A 103 7.71 11.04 -4.05
N SER A 104 7.09 11.64 -3.02
CA SER A 104 7.25 13.06 -2.74
C SER A 104 8.47 13.29 -1.85
N PHE A 105 9.21 14.35 -2.12
CA PHE A 105 10.35 14.84 -1.35
C PHE A 105 11.55 13.89 -1.26
N GLY A 106 11.34 12.59 -1.09
CA GLY A 106 12.38 11.64 -0.74
C GLY A 106 12.83 11.74 0.73
N SER A 107 13.98 11.16 1.03
CA SER A 107 14.67 11.27 2.31
C SER A 107 16.14 11.63 2.09
N ALA A 108 16.63 12.63 2.83
CA ALA A 108 18.04 13.06 2.73
C ALA A 108 19.03 11.99 3.23
N THR A 109 18.55 11.03 4.00
CA THR A 109 19.35 9.97 4.60
C THR A 109 19.19 8.61 3.94
N ILE A 110 18.37 8.49 2.91
CA ILE A 110 17.99 7.21 2.31
C ILE A 110 19.19 6.33 1.90
N ALA A 111 20.26 6.91 1.38
CA ALA A 111 21.45 6.14 1.02
C ALA A 111 22.15 5.50 2.24
N ASN A 112 22.09 6.17 3.41
CA ASN A 112 22.57 5.62 4.67
C ASN A 112 21.58 4.58 5.23
N ASP A 113 20.30 4.87 5.15
CA ASP A 113 19.24 4.04 5.72
C ASP A 113 19.20 2.68 5.00
N LEU A 114 19.27 2.71 3.66
CA LEU A 114 19.41 1.51 2.83
C LEU A 114 20.69 0.72 3.16
N ASN A 115 21.82 1.39 3.42
CA ASN A 115 23.05 0.70 3.82
C ASN A 115 22.92 -0.02 5.16
N VAL A 116 22.29 0.63 6.15
CA VAL A 116 22.02 0.00 7.46
C VAL A 116 21.07 -1.19 7.29
N PHE A 117 20.00 -1.02 6.51
CA PHE A 117 19.05 -2.08 6.22
C PHE A 117 19.71 -3.28 5.53
N SER A 118 20.45 -3.04 4.45
CA SER A 118 21.15 -4.09 3.70
C SER A 118 22.14 -4.84 4.60
N THR A 119 22.93 -4.11 5.41
CA THR A 119 23.87 -4.70 6.37
C THR A 119 23.15 -5.54 7.42
N ALA A 120 22.06 -5.02 8.00
CA ALA A 120 21.33 -5.68 9.08
C ALA A 120 20.71 -7.02 8.66
N PHE A 121 20.30 -7.12 7.40
CA PHE A 121 19.65 -8.33 6.86
C PHE A 121 20.52 -9.13 5.89
N ASN A 122 21.82 -8.76 5.78
CA ASN A 122 22.77 -9.43 4.90
C ASN A 122 22.28 -9.49 3.44
N LEU A 123 21.68 -8.41 2.96
CA LEU A 123 21.33 -8.24 1.56
C LEU A 123 22.56 -7.79 0.75
N PRO A 124 22.62 -8.06 -0.55
CA PRO A 124 23.64 -7.48 -1.42
C PRO A 124 23.57 -5.96 -1.39
N HIS A 125 24.71 -5.28 -1.24
CA HIS A 125 24.72 -3.82 -1.28
C HIS A 125 24.57 -3.29 -2.70
N LEU A 126 23.91 -2.14 -2.84
CA LEU A 126 23.80 -1.39 -4.09
C LEU A 126 24.89 -0.33 -4.21
N CYS A 127 25.41 -0.15 -5.40
CA CYS A 127 26.28 0.99 -5.70
C CYS A 127 25.42 2.28 -5.61
N GLY A 128 25.72 3.12 -4.64
CA GLY A 128 24.93 4.32 -4.29
C GLY A 128 24.47 4.34 -2.84
N GLU A 129 24.56 3.22 -2.13
CA GLU A 129 24.43 3.20 -0.68
C GLU A 129 25.61 3.94 -0.03
N ALA A 130 25.39 4.57 1.11
CA ALA A 130 26.42 5.34 1.80
C ALA A 130 27.60 4.44 2.21
N GLY A 131 28.81 4.85 1.84
CA GLY A 131 30.04 4.13 2.20
C GLY A 131 30.34 2.88 1.38
N VAL A 132 29.49 2.49 0.45
CA VAL A 132 29.71 1.33 -0.42
C VAL A 132 30.65 1.68 -1.58
N ALA A 133 31.72 0.89 -1.72
CA ALA A 133 32.62 1.00 -2.87
C ALA A 133 32.02 0.30 -4.09
N CYS A 134 31.69 1.08 -5.12
CA CYS A 134 31.12 0.54 -6.34
C CYS A 134 32.11 -0.29 -7.14
N THR A 135 31.68 -1.44 -7.61
CA THR A 135 32.41 -2.31 -8.52
C THR A 135 31.59 -2.59 -9.78
N ALA A 136 32.26 -2.92 -10.87
CA ALA A 136 31.57 -3.20 -12.14
C ALA A 136 30.57 -4.37 -11.98
N GLY A 137 29.36 -4.16 -12.46
CA GLY A 137 28.29 -5.17 -12.42
C GLY A 137 27.48 -5.23 -11.13
N MET A 138 27.76 -4.38 -10.15
CA MET A 138 26.87 -4.20 -9.00
C MET A 138 25.55 -3.56 -9.44
N PRO A 139 24.43 -3.96 -8.84
CA PRO A 139 23.18 -3.19 -8.97
C PRO A 139 23.34 -1.80 -8.34
N THR A 140 22.56 -0.85 -8.80
CA THR A 140 22.69 0.57 -8.43
C THR A 140 21.49 1.08 -7.65
N PHE A 141 21.74 1.99 -6.73
CA PHE A 141 20.75 2.88 -6.15
C PHE A 141 21.03 4.31 -6.61
N THR A 142 20.04 4.98 -7.17
CA THR A 142 20.17 6.37 -7.63
C THR A 142 18.95 7.19 -7.27
N ILE A 143 19.12 8.50 -7.11
CA ILE A 143 18.03 9.45 -6.84
C ILE A 143 17.87 10.33 -8.08
N LEU A 144 16.63 10.47 -8.54
CA LEU A 144 16.27 11.26 -9.72
C LEU A 144 15.23 12.34 -9.34
N GLU A 145 15.63 13.59 -9.44
CA GLU A 145 14.81 14.75 -9.19
C GLU A 145 14.31 15.33 -10.52
N VAL A 146 13.13 14.93 -10.97
CA VAL A 146 12.62 15.28 -12.31
C VAL A 146 12.08 16.69 -12.37
N GLN A 147 11.42 17.16 -11.31
CA GLN A 147 10.72 18.45 -11.27
C GLN A 147 11.48 19.52 -10.45
N GLY A 148 12.79 19.33 -10.27
CA GLY A 148 13.63 20.14 -9.41
C GLY A 148 13.85 19.48 -8.06
N SER A 149 14.91 19.91 -7.37
CA SER A 149 15.26 19.36 -6.07
C SER A 149 14.14 19.57 -5.07
N PRO A 150 13.82 18.54 -4.28
CA PRO A 150 13.03 18.73 -3.07
C PRO A 150 13.62 19.85 -2.21
N PRO A 151 12.81 20.59 -1.46
CA PRO A 151 13.34 21.63 -0.58
C PRO A 151 14.39 21.01 0.33
N ALA A 152 15.54 21.71 0.43
CA ALA A 152 16.64 21.25 1.27
C ALA A 152 16.17 20.99 2.71
N THR A 153 16.45 19.79 3.15
CA THR A 153 16.24 19.23 4.46
C THR A 153 15.55 19.87 5.56
N PRO A 154 14.81 19.01 6.16
CA PRO A 154 13.39 18.95 5.90
C PRO A 154 12.85 20.34 6.22
N PRO A 155 12.00 20.91 5.42
CA PRO A 155 11.27 22.08 5.86
C PRO A 155 10.56 21.71 7.16
N PRO A 156 10.46 22.66 8.12
CA PRO A 156 9.75 22.39 9.36
C PRO A 156 8.39 21.78 9.04
N PRO A 157 7.94 20.77 9.78
CA PRO A 157 6.67 20.13 9.55
C PRO A 157 5.56 21.17 9.38
N ASN A 158 4.77 21.03 8.33
CA ASN A 158 3.63 21.88 8.02
C ASN A 158 3.93 23.35 7.64
N ASN A 159 5.11 23.67 7.17
CA ASN A 159 5.50 25.01 6.78
C ASN A 159 5.28 25.29 5.26
N GLY A 160 4.09 25.32 4.85
CA GLY A 160 3.73 25.73 3.49
C GLY A 160 2.81 24.76 2.79
N THR A 161 2.10 25.27 1.81
CA THR A 161 1.21 24.46 1.00
C THR A 161 2.03 23.47 0.18
N GLY A 162 1.73 22.18 0.31
CA GLY A 162 2.40 21.10 -0.41
C GLY A 162 3.70 20.59 0.22
N GLN A 163 4.01 21.04 1.44
CA GLN A 163 5.18 20.59 2.21
C GLN A 163 4.80 19.83 3.49
N GLN A 164 3.55 19.45 3.61
CA GLN A 164 3.03 18.72 4.74
C GLN A 164 3.51 17.26 4.72
N ASN A 165 3.61 16.68 5.90
CA ASN A 165 3.96 15.27 6.10
C ASN A 165 5.33 14.84 5.57
N HIS A 166 6.30 15.76 5.53
CA HIS A 166 7.63 15.50 5.00
C HIS A 166 8.31 14.29 5.69
N ASN A 167 8.21 14.20 7.01
CA ASN A 167 8.79 13.06 7.75
C ASN A 167 8.06 11.74 7.45
N LEU A 168 6.75 11.81 7.20
CA LEU A 168 5.98 10.62 6.81
C LEU A 168 6.42 10.16 5.42
N TRP A 169 6.69 11.10 4.51
CA TRP A 169 7.26 10.79 3.19
C TRP A 169 8.67 10.25 3.28
N ALA A 170 9.48 10.69 4.25
CA ALA A 170 10.80 10.10 4.48
C ALA A 170 10.69 8.63 4.93
N LEU A 171 9.72 8.30 5.80
CA LEU A 171 9.43 6.92 6.19
C LEU A 171 8.90 6.09 5.01
N GLU A 172 8.01 6.67 4.21
CA GLU A 172 7.50 6.04 2.97
C GLU A 172 8.65 5.70 2.02
N THR A 173 9.51 6.67 1.76
CA THR A 173 10.69 6.49 0.89
C THR A 173 11.61 5.36 1.40
N SER A 174 11.86 5.33 2.72
CA SER A 174 12.66 4.24 3.30
C SER A 174 11.98 2.89 3.13
N LEU A 175 10.66 2.82 3.40
CA LEU A 175 9.86 1.62 3.18
C LEU A 175 9.95 1.12 1.74
N ASP A 176 9.68 1.99 0.79
CA ASP A 176 9.55 1.63 -0.62
C ASP A 176 10.89 1.16 -1.20
N VAL A 177 11.97 1.90 -0.95
CA VAL A 177 13.31 1.57 -1.42
C VAL A 177 13.82 0.28 -0.77
N GLU A 178 13.72 0.16 0.55
CA GLU A 178 14.21 -1.00 1.30
C GLU A 178 13.47 -2.28 0.93
N TRP A 179 12.14 -2.22 0.74
CA TRP A 179 11.36 -3.43 0.46
C TRP A 179 11.29 -3.79 -1.02
N ALA A 180 11.47 -2.86 -1.95
CA ALA A 180 11.79 -3.20 -3.33
C ALA A 180 13.13 -3.96 -3.42
N HIS A 181 14.16 -3.46 -2.71
CA HIS A 181 15.46 -4.11 -2.61
C HIS A 181 15.39 -5.45 -1.89
N ALA A 182 14.63 -5.56 -0.81
CA ALA A 182 14.44 -6.81 -0.07
C ALA A 182 13.89 -7.95 -0.93
N ILE A 183 13.01 -7.64 -1.89
CA ILE A 183 12.41 -8.67 -2.77
C ILE A 183 13.22 -8.90 -4.05
N ALA A 184 13.83 -7.87 -4.62
CA ALA A 184 14.68 -7.97 -5.81
C ALA A 184 16.11 -7.49 -5.52
N PRO A 185 16.91 -8.28 -4.77
CA PRO A 185 18.14 -7.79 -4.17
C PRO A 185 19.26 -7.46 -5.16
N GLU A 186 19.17 -7.88 -6.42
CA GLU A 186 20.11 -7.50 -7.47
C GLU A 186 19.48 -6.62 -8.57
N ALA A 187 18.25 -6.10 -8.36
CA ALA A 187 17.69 -5.08 -9.24
C ALA A 187 18.34 -3.70 -8.98
N ASN A 188 18.42 -2.87 -10.01
CA ASN A 188 18.67 -1.44 -9.81
C ASN A 188 17.45 -0.76 -9.23
N ILE A 189 17.65 0.23 -8.38
CA ILE A 189 16.55 1.04 -7.82
C ILE A 189 16.80 2.51 -8.14
N ILE A 190 15.78 3.17 -8.67
CA ILE A 190 15.76 4.62 -8.87
C ILE A 190 14.67 5.20 -7.98
N LEU A 191 15.06 5.98 -6.99
CA LEU A 191 14.13 6.82 -6.24
C LEU A 191 13.85 8.07 -7.06
N VAL A 192 12.62 8.22 -7.53
CA VAL A 192 12.16 9.37 -8.31
C VAL A 192 11.39 10.30 -7.39
N THR A 193 11.93 11.49 -7.14
CA THR A 193 11.33 12.43 -6.20
C THR A 193 10.69 13.63 -6.89
N THR A 194 9.64 14.14 -6.26
CA THR A 194 8.97 15.38 -6.66
C THR A 194 9.00 16.40 -5.52
N PRO A 195 9.03 17.72 -5.84
CA PRO A 195 9.14 18.77 -4.82
C PRO A 195 7.83 19.05 -4.08
N THR A 196 6.76 18.37 -4.42
CA THR A 196 5.44 18.55 -3.81
C THR A 196 4.75 17.21 -3.63
N ALA A 197 3.94 17.11 -2.57
CA ALA A 197 3.10 15.95 -2.34
C ALA A 197 1.79 16.02 -3.14
N GLU A 198 1.18 14.86 -3.36
CA GLU A 198 -0.18 14.73 -3.88
C GLU A 198 -1.23 15.41 -2.99
N ILE A 199 -0.87 15.76 -1.75
CA ILE A 199 -1.73 16.50 -0.81
C ILE A 199 -2.29 17.81 -1.40
N LEU A 200 -1.67 18.35 -2.43
CA LEU A 200 -2.23 19.44 -3.21
C LEU A 200 -3.38 19.00 -4.15
N GLY A 201 -3.84 17.77 -3.99
CA GLY A 201 -4.87 17.18 -4.83
C GLY A 201 -4.39 17.03 -6.27
N VAL A 202 -5.26 17.36 -7.20
CA VAL A 202 -4.97 17.27 -8.65
C VAL A 202 -3.67 18.00 -9.05
N GLN A 203 -3.24 19.01 -8.30
CA GLN A 203 -2.02 19.77 -8.61
C GLN A 203 -0.74 18.97 -8.32
N GLY A 204 -0.69 18.25 -7.20
CA GLY A 204 0.46 17.40 -6.86
C GLY A 204 0.63 16.26 -7.85
N PHE A 205 -0.46 15.60 -8.21
CA PHE A 205 -0.45 14.51 -9.19
C PHE A 205 0.14 14.87 -10.53
N SER A 206 -0.04 16.10 -10.99
CA SER A 206 0.55 16.53 -12.27
C SER A 206 2.07 16.41 -12.28
N GLN A 207 2.73 16.75 -11.18
CA GLN A 207 4.19 16.64 -11.07
C GLN A 207 4.64 15.19 -11.00
N MET A 208 3.95 14.37 -10.19
CA MET A 208 4.24 12.94 -10.07
C MET A 208 4.05 12.20 -11.39
N MET A 209 2.94 12.45 -12.09
CA MET A 209 2.71 11.81 -13.39
C MET A 209 3.65 12.32 -14.47
N ASN A 210 4.11 13.56 -14.41
CA ASN A 210 5.19 14.05 -15.28
C ASN A 210 6.52 13.34 -14.98
N ALA A 211 6.80 13.04 -13.70
CA ALA A 211 7.98 12.26 -13.32
C ALA A 211 7.89 10.82 -13.84
N VAL A 212 6.73 10.17 -13.70
CA VAL A 212 6.46 8.85 -14.30
C VAL A 212 6.67 8.88 -15.82
N GLN A 213 6.08 9.86 -16.51
CA GLN A 213 6.25 10.00 -17.96
C GLN A 213 7.72 10.18 -18.36
N TYR A 214 8.47 10.99 -17.62
CA TYR A 214 9.90 11.21 -17.85
C TYR A 214 10.70 9.90 -17.74
N VAL A 215 10.49 9.13 -16.66
CA VAL A 215 11.14 7.83 -16.46
C VAL A 215 10.91 6.90 -17.63
N VAL A 216 9.66 6.82 -18.12
CA VAL A 216 9.27 5.96 -19.24
C VAL A 216 9.87 6.44 -20.55
N GLU A 217 9.73 7.72 -20.88
CA GLU A 217 10.22 8.29 -22.15
C GLU A 217 11.74 8.23 -22.29
N HIS A 218 12.47 8.16 -21.16
CA HIS A 218 13.92 8.03 -21.15
C HIS A 218 14.41 6.59 -20.91
N HIS A 219 13.48 5.61 -20.89
CA HIS A 219 13.79 4.19 -20.67
C HIS A 219 14.64 3.94 -19.43
N LEU A 220 14.30 4.57 -18.31
CA LEU A 220 15.08 4.51 -17.08
C LEU A 220 14.69 3.34 -16.17
N ALA A 221 13.49 2.79 -16.33
CA ALA A 221 13.01 1.70 -15.50
C ALA A 221 12.10 0.73 -16.27
N ASP A 222 12.12 -0.55 -15.87
CA ASP A 222 11.27 -1.62 -16.38
C ASP A 222 9.93 -1.69 -15.59
N VAL A 223 10.00 -1.34 -14.30
CA VAL A 223 8.86 -1.39 -13.37
C VAL A 223 8.77 -0.08 -12.58
N ILE A 224 7.56 0.44 -12.40
CA ILE A 224 7.29 1.64 -11.59
C ILE A 224 6.37 1.25 -10.43
N SER A 225 6.78 1.61 -9.20
CA SER A 225 5.99 1.51 -7.98
C SER A 225 5.55 2.89 -7.52
N MET A 226 4.26 3.03 -7.20
CA MET A 226 3.67 4.26 -6.68
C MET A 226 2.90 3.98 -5.39
N SER A 227 3.46 4.38 -4.27
CA SER A 227 2.84 4.26 -2.95
C SER A 227 2.02 5.50 -2.61
N LEU A 228 1.12 5.87 -3.49
CA LEU A 228 0.33 7.10 -3.40
C LEU A 228 -1.04 6.96 -4.08
N GLY A 229 -1.98 7.79 -3.68
CA GLY A 229 -3.30 7.78 -4.28
C GLY A 229 -4.27 8.82 -3.70
N ALA A 230 -5.31 9.13 -4.45
CA ALA A 230 -6.42 9.97 -4.01
C ALA A 230 -7.75 9.40 -4.44
N GLY A 231 -8.77 9.49 -3.58
CA GLY A 231 -10.12 9.07 -3.92
C GLY A 231 -10.64 9.67 -5.21
N GLU A 232 -11.21 8.87 -6.11
CA GLU A 232 -11.69 9.35 -7.41
C GLU A 232 -12.65 10.54 -7.31
N GLY A 233 -13.46 10.59 -6.27
CA GLY A 233 -14.41 11.68 -6.03
C GLY A 233 -13.76 13.03 -5.66
N THR A 234 -12.44 13.10 -5.46
CA THR A 234 -11.71 14.34 -5.21
C THR A 234 -11.28 15.05 -6.47
N PHE A 235 -11.24 14.36 -7.60
CA PHE A 235 -10.92 14.94 -8.89
C PHE A 235 -12.11 15.71 -9.46
N SER A 236 -11.84 16.77 -10.24
CA SER A 236 -12.87 17.62 -10.83
C SER A 236 -13.67 16.97 -11.99
N GLY A 237 -13.59 15.65 -12.09
CA GLY A 237 -14.28 14.81 -13.05
C GLY A 237 -13.35 13.96 -13.92
N ALA A 238 -13.92 13.10 -14.74
CA ALA A 238 -13.19 12.17 -15.60
C ALA A 238 -12.18 12.87 -16.53
N ALA A 239 -12.45 14.09 -16.98
CA ALA A 239 -11.55 14.84 -17.86
C ALA A 239 -10.21 15.19 -17.18
N ALA A 240 -10.23 15.49 -15.87
CA ALA A 240 -9.00 15.76 -15.11
C ALA A 240 -8.12 14.51 -15.02
N LEU A 241 -8.73 13.35 -14.77
CA LEU A 241 -8.02 12.06 -14.77
C LEU A 241 -7.45 11.72 -16.15
N GLN A 242 -8.17 11.98 -17.24
CA GLN A 242 -7.69 11.69 -18.59
C GLN A 242 -6.38 12.42 -18.93
N GLN A 243 -6.16 13.62 -18.41
CA GLN A 243 -4.90 14.32 -18.62
C GLN A 243 -3.73 13.65 -17.86
N LEU A 244 -3.98 13.19 -16.65
CA LEU A 244 -2.98 12.50 -15.83
C LEU A 244 -2.64 11.10 -16.37
N ARG A 245 -3.60 10.44 -17.01
CA ARG A 245 -3.42 9.11 -17.62
C ARG A 245 -2.40 9.05 -18.74
N LYS A 246 -1.99 10.18 -19.30
CA LYS A 246 -1.02 10.19 -20.40
C LYS A 246 0.25 9.43 -20.05
N ALA A 247 0.76 9.59 -18.84
CA ALA A 247 1.95 8.85 -18.38
C ALA A 247 1.73 7.33 -18.38
N LEU A 248 0.54 6.86 -17.96
CA LEU A 248 0.19 5.44 -17.93
C LEU A 248 0.03 4.86 -19.33
N ILE A 249 -0.54 5.63 -20.27
CA ILE A 249 -0.65 5.23 -21.69
C ILE A 249 0.74 5.11 -22.31
N VAL A 250 1.65 6.04 -21.98
CA VAL A 250 3.04 5.98 -22.45
C VAL A 250 3.77 4.80 -21.83
N ALA A 251 3.55 4.50 -20.54
CA ALA A 251 4.11 3.34 -19.87
C ALA A 251 3.67 2.03 -20.54
N GLN A 252 2.37 1.87 -20.80
CA GLN A 252 1.85 0.71 -21.52
C GLN A 252 2.48 0.55 -22.91
N ALA A 253 2.61 1.65 -23.67
CA ALA A 253 3.18 1.63 -25.01
C ALA A 253 4.69 1.30 -25.04
N ASN A 254 5.39 1.50 -23.92
CA ASN A 254 6.82 1.23 -23.76
C ASN A 254 7.09 -0.04 -22.95
N HIS A 255 6.11 -0.88 -22.71
CA HIS A 255 6.22 -2.12 -21.94
C HIS A 255 6.75 -1.92 -20.50
N VAL A 256 6.45 -0.80 -19.86
CA VAL A 256 6.78 -0.53 -18.46
C VAL A 256 5.61 -0.95 -17.58
N THR A 257 5.85 -1.81 -16.61
CA THR A 257 4.84 -2.21 -15.63
C THR A 257 4.63 -1.09 -14.61
N VAL A 258 3.37 -0.72 -14.36
CA VAL A 258 3.02 0.29 -13.35
C VAL A 258 2.15 -0.35 -12.27
N LEU A 259 2.62 -0.26 -11.02
CA LEU A 259 1.89 -0.70 -9.84
C LEU A 259 1.55 0.51 -8.96
N ALA A 260 0.41 0.44 -8.28
CA ALA A 260 0.06 1.44 -7.27
C ALA A 260 -0.63 0.81 -6.07
N SER A 261 -0.33 1.33 -4.89
CA SER A 261 -1.02 1.02 -3.65
C SER A 261 -2.51 1.39 -3.75
N SER A 262 -3.40 0.53 -3.25
CA SER A 262 -4.85 0.73 -3.39
C SER A 262 -5.43 1.74 -2.38
N GLY A 263 -4.64 2.14 -1.38
CA GLY A 263 -5.02 3.08 -0.33
C GLY A 263 -5.25 2.44 1.03
N ASP A 264 -5.33 3.26 2.08
CA ASP A 264 -5.30 2.82 3.48
C ASP A 264 -6.49 3.35 4.32
N GLY A 265 -7.55 3.72 3.65
CA GLY A 265 -8.79 4.18 4.29
C GLY A 265 -9.94 3.16 4.26
N GLY A 266 -9.68 1.92 3.84
CA GLY A 266 -10.75 0.99 3.49
C GLY A 266 -11.54 1.50 2.28
N THR A 267 -12.87 1.40 2.35
CA THR A 267 -13.74 2.02 1.34
C THR A 267 -13.91 3.53 1.52
N SER A 268 -13.29 4.12 2.54
CA SER A 268 -13.48 5.52 2.93
C SER A 268 -12.38 6.39 2.33
N ASN A 269 -12.78 7.32 1.48
CA ASN A 269 -11.89 8.37 0.99
C ASN A 269 -12.49 9.73 1.35
N ALA A 270 -11.68 10.74 1.55
CA ALA A 270 -12.26 12.03 1.88
C ALA A 270 -12.67 12.84 0.66
N LEU A 271 -13.58 13.77 0.97
CA LEU A 271 -14.26 14.56 -0.05
C LEU A 271 -13.42 15.73 -0.58
N LYS A 272 -12.48 16.25 0.20
CA LYS A 272 -11.68 17.42 -0.17
C LYS A 272 -10.32 17.42 0.50
N THR A 273 -9.35 17.98 -0.20
CA THR A 273 -8.03 18.31 0.32
C THR A 273 -8.02 19.54 1.23
N PRO A 274 -6.91 19.78 1.89
CA PRO A 274 -6.75 19.49 3.30
C PRO A 274 -7.49 20.52 4.12
N THR A 275 -8.52 20.12 4.77
CA THR A 275 -9.09 20.84 5.91
C THR A 275 -8.78 20.02 7.15
N LYS A 276 -8.70 20.65 8.34
CA LYS A 276 -8.47 19.93 9.60
C LYS A 276 -9.46 18.78 9.86
N ASN A 277 -10.62 18.78 9.20
CA ASN A 277 -11.63 17.72 9.21
C ASN A 277 -12.32 17.64 7.85
N PRO A 278 -11.75 17.01 6.83
CA PRO A 278 -12.45 16.77 5.58
C PRO A 278 -13.60 15.79 5.83
N GLY A 279 -14.71 16.04 5.19
CA GLY A 279 -15.78 15.07 5.11
C GLY A 279 -15.35 13.83 4.32
N LEU A 280 -15.98 12.70 4.58
CA LEU A 280 -15.80 11.50 3.75
C LEU A 280 -16.69 11.58 2.50
N ILE A 281 -16.24 10.96 1.42
CA ILE A 281 -17.11 10.61 0.30
C ILE A 281 -18.20 9.70 0.85
N PRO A 282 -19.51 10.02 0.68
CA PRO A 282 -20.58 9.36 1.40
C PRO A 282 -20.96 7.96 0.85
N TYR A 283 -20.09 7.33 0.08
CA TYR A 283 -20.24 6.00 -0.49
C TYR A 283 -18.87 5.31 -0.62
N PRO A 284 -18.83 3.98 -0.76
CA PRO A 284 -17.60 3.25 -1.01
C PRO A 284 -16.90 3.79 -2.24
N SER A 285 -15.63 4.13 -2.11
CA SER A 285 -14.84 4.75 -3.17
C SER A 285 -13.44 4.13 -3.23
N VAL A 286 -12.81 4.21 -4.39
CA VAL A 286 -11.45 3.74 -4.65
C VAL A 286 -10.54 4.91 -4.96
N ALA A 287 -9.23 4.70 -4.81
CA ALA A 287 -8.22 5.71 -5.09
C ALA A 287 -7.66 5.55 -6.51
N TRP A 288 -7.37 6.68 -7.16
CA TRP A 288 -6.54 6.74 -8.35
C TRP A 288 -5.08 7.08 -7.94
N PRO A 289 -4.02 6.47 -8.53
CA PRO A 289 -3.99 5.77 -9.81
C PRO A 289 -4.31 4.27 -9.76
N ALA A 290 -4.47 3.66 -8.60
CA ALA A 290 -4.80 2.23 -8.48
C ALA A 290 -6.08 1.82 -9.24
N SER A 291 -7.06 2.71 -9.32
CA SER A 291 -8.30 2.43 -10.06
C SER A 291 -8.17 2.53 -11.58
N ASP A 292 -7.05 3.05 -12.10
CA ASP A 292 -6.84 3.08 -13.55
C ASP A 292 -6.67 1.68 -14.11
N PRO A 293 -7.39 1.31 -15.20
CA PRO A 293 -7.24 -0.01 -15.82
C PRO A 293 -5.84 -0.34 -16.32
N LEU A 294 -4.98 0.67 -16.55
CA LEU A 294 -3.59 0.49 -16.99
C LEU A 294 -2.60 0.26 -15.84
N VAL A 295 -3.08 0.35 -14.61
CA VAL A 295 -2.29 0.15 -13.39
C VAL A 295 -2.65 -1.19 -12.75
N THR A 296 -1.67 -1.89 -12.22
CA THR A 296 -1.89 -3.03 -11.34
C THR A 296 -2.09 -2.52 -9.93
N ALA A 297 -3.31 -2.63 -9.43
CA ALA A 297 -3.69 -2.18 -8.09
C ALA A 297 -3.28 -3.20 -7.03
N VAL A 298 -2.50 -2.77 -6.04
CA VAL A 298 -1.97 -3.64 -4.99
C VAL A 298 -2.67 -3.34 -3.67
N GLY A 299 -3.44 -4.31 -3.19
CA GLY A 299 -4.15 -4.28 -1.91
C GLY A 299 -3.31 -4.82 -0.75
N GLY A 300 -3.95 -4.94 0.40
CA GLY A 300 -3.26 -5.25 1.64
C GLY A 300 -3.87 -6.40 2.45
N THR A 301 -3.00 -7.20 3.05
CA THR A 301 -3.39 -8.30 3.94
C THR A 301 -2.70 -8.20 5.29
N ARG A 302 -3.13 -9.03 6.21
CA ARG A 302 -2.47 -9.29 7.48
C ARG A 302 -1.92 -10.71 7.47
N LEU A 303 -0.60 -10.82 7.49
CA LEU A 303 0.13 -12.09 7.40
C LEU A 303 0.34 -12.68 8.80
N CYS A 304 -0.28 -13.82 9.10
CA CYS A 304 -0.20 -14.50 10.40
C CYS A 304 0.83 -15.64 10.42
N MET A 305 1.94 -15.45 9.73
CA MET A 305 3.09 -16.35 9.72
C MET A 305 4.12 -15.96 10.79
N ASP A 306 5.11 -16.79 11.03
CA ASP A 306 6.25 -16.46 11.87
C ASP A 306 7.11 -15.36 11.24
N ALA A 307 7.41 -14.31 11.99
CA ALA A 307 8.09 -13.12 11.47
C ALA A 307 9.62 -13.30 11.33
N THR A 308 10.16 -14.40 11.86
CA THR A 308 11.59 -14.76 11.76
C THR A 308 11.84 -15.73 10.63
N THR A 309 10.98 -16.74 10.48
CA THR A 309 11.15 -17.83 9.52
C THR A 309 10.24 -17.76 8.30
N GLY A 310 9.13 -17.04 8.37
CA GLY A 310 8.11 -17.02 7.32
C GLY A 310 7.29 -18.31 7.22
N LEU A 311 7.35 -19.19 8.23
CA LEU A 311 6.62 -20.46 8.23
C LEU A 311 5.30 -20.33 8.99
N MET A 312 4.39 -21.29 8.76
CA MET A 312 3.16 -21.40 9.54
C MET A 312 3.48 -21.68 11.01
N VAL A 313 2.73 -21.03 11.89
CA VAL A 313 2.81 -21.23 13.35
C VAL A 313 1.43 -21.51 13.92
N ASP A 314 1.39 -21.98 15.16
CA ASP A 314 0.14 -22.26 15.89
C ASP A 314 -0.63 -21.01 16.33
N ASN A 315 -0.11 -19.83 16.01
CA ASN A 315 -0.72 -18.53 16.33
C ASN A 315 -0.96 -18.28 17.83
N THR A 316 -0.05 -18.75 18.68
CA THR A 316 -0.05 -18.42 20.11
C THR A 316 0.57 -17.05 20.38
N SER A 317 1.38 -16.54 19.45
CA SER A 317 2.09 -15.27 19.55
C SER A 317 1.25 -14.07 19.01
N PRO A 318 1.51 -12.84 19.47
CA PRO A 318 0.83 -11.62 18.98
C PRO A 318 0.91 -11.45 17.45
N PRO A 319 0.07 -10.63 16.87
CA PRO A 319 -1.03 -9.88 17.48
C PRO A 319 -2.24 -10.78 17.77
N THR A 320 -3.14 -10.31 18.64
CA THR A 320 -4.33 -11.09 19.08
C THR A 320 -5.20 -11.54 17.90
N VAL A 321 -5.24 -10.79 16.81
CA VAL A 321 -5.99 -11.18 15.60
C VAL A 321 -5.44 -12.45 14.97
N CYS A 322 -4.14 -12.71 15.05
CA CYS A 322 -3.54 -13.96 14.60
C CYS A 322 -3.80 -15.09 15.60
N GLN A 323 -3.77 -14.80 16.91
CA GLN A 323 -4.07 -15.76 17.97
C GLN A 323 -5.49 -16.31 17.87
N SER A 324 -6.47 -15.45 17.57
CA SER A 324 -7.87 -15.83 17.45
C SER A 324 -8.22 -16.61 16.18
N ASN A 325 -7.29 -16.78 15.26
CA ASN A 325 -7.48 -17.42 13.96
C ASN A 325 -6.38 -18.46 13.69
N ALA A 326 -6.19 -19.39 14.62
CA ALA A 326 -5.19 -20.46 14.50
C ALA A 326 -5.33 -21.23 13.17
N GLY A 327 -4.21 -21.43 12.49
CA GLY A 327 -4.15 -22.12 11.19
C GLY A 327 -4.53 -21.24 9.98
N VAL A 328 -4.93 -19.99 10.19
CA VAL A 328 -5.15 -19.04 9.09
C VAL A 328 -3.82 -18.37 8.77
N ARG A 329 -3.34 -18.57 7.54
CA ARG A 329 -2.10 -17.97 7.05
C ARG A 329 -2.20 -16.46 6.93
N GLU A 330 -3.33 -15.98 6.38
CA GLU A 330 -3.48 -14.60 5.94
C GLU A 330 -4.95 -14.19 5.93
N ARG A 331 -5.20 -12.92 6.16
CA ARG A 331 -6.55 -12.34 6.12
C ARG A 331 -6.50 -10.90 5.58
N GLY A 332 -7.62 -10.41 5.06
CA GLY A 332 -7.73 -9.03 4.63
C GLY A 332 -7.42 -8.06 5.77
N TRP A 333 -6.59 -7.06 5.50
CA TRP A 333 -6.33 -5.95 6.41
C TRP A 333 -7.46 -4.92 6.30
N PRO A 334 -8.11 -4.48 7.40
CA PRO A 334 -9.35 -3.71 7.27
C PRO A 334 -9.16 -2.30 6.70
N PHE A 335 -7.94 -1.76 6.71
CA PHE A 335 -7.68 -0.38 6.30
C PHE A 335 -7.33 -0.23 4.81
N PHE A 336 -7.03 -1.31 4.08
CA PHE A 336 -6.66 -1.18 2.68
C PHE A 336 -7.83 -0.74 1.79
N GLY A 337 -7.50 0.05 0.73
CA GLY A 337 -8.47 0.56 -0.24
C GLY A 337 -8.97 -0.52 -1.19
N GLY A 338 -10.28 -0.59 -1.36
CA GLY A 338 -10.86 -1.52 -2.33
C GLY A 338 -12.34 -1.25 -2.56
N GLY A 339 -12.83 -1.69 -3.71
CA GLY A 339 -14.19 -1.44 -4.14
C GLY A 339 -14.30 -1.33 -5.67
N TYR A 340 -15.19 -0.47 -6.14
CA TYR A 340 -15.44 -0.27 -7.56
C TYR A 340 -15.26 1.19 -7.96
N SER A 341 -14.60 1.41 -9.09
CA SER A 341 -14.43 2.73 -9.67
C SER A 341 -15.78 3.39 -10.01
N ILE A 342 -15.85 4.69 -9.86
CA ILE A 342 -16.96 5.51 -10.36
C ILE A 342 -16.65 6.15 -11.71
N VAL A 343 -15.42 6.00 -12.20
CA VAL A 343 -14.90 6.63 -13.43
C VAL A 343 -14.63 5.60 -14.51
N PHE A 344 -14.01 4.47 -14.19
CA PHE A 344 -13.54 3.49 -15.15
C PHE A 344 -14.48 2.31 -15.26
N SER A 345 -14.86 2.00 -16.50
CA SER A 345 -15.62 0.77 -16.80
C SER A 345 -14.78 -0.46 -16.52
N ARG A 346 -15.46 -1.58 -16.23
CA ARG A 346 -14.83 -2.89 -16.05
C ARG A 346 -13.99 -3.24 -17.27
N PRO A 347 -12.68 -3.42 -17.14
CA PRO A 347 -11.83 -3.83 -18.25
C PRO A 347 -12.07 -5.31 -18.60
N THR A 348 -11.81 -5.66 -19.85
CA THR A 348 -12.08 -7.01 -20.37
C THR A 348 -11.34 -8.10 -19.61
N PHE A 349 -10.14 -7.85 -19.10
CA PHE A 349 -9.38 -8.82 -18.34
C PHE A 349 -10.10 -9.23 -17.04
N GLN A 350 -10.87 -8.34 -16.42
CA GLN A 350 -11.67 -8.66 -15.23
C GLN A 350 -12.91 -9.53 -15.52
N ASN A 351 -13.11 -9.97 -16.77
CA ASN A 351 -14.07 -11.03 -17.07
C ASN A 351 -13.48 -12.43 -16.82
N ASN A 352 -12.17 -12.54 -16.71
CA ASN A 352 -11.44 -13.77 -16.44
C ASN A 352 -11.20 -13.88 -14.93
N LEU A 353 -12.15 -14.43 -14.21
CA LEU A 353 -12.08 -14.56 -12.76
C LEU A 353 -11.85 -16.02 -12.33
N PRO A 354 -11.21 -16.24 -11.17
CA PRO A 354 -11.12 -17.57 -10.58
C PRO A 354 -12.52 -18.19 -10.36
N PRO A 355 -12.64 -19.53 -10.42
CA PRO A 355 -13.89 -20.20 -10.08
C PRO A 355 -14.36 -19.84 -8.66
N GLY A 356 -15.64 -19.57 -8.52
CA GLY A 356 -16.25 -19.18 -7.23
C GLY A 356 -16.17 -17.69 -6.91
N SER A 357 -15.50 -16.87 -7.71
CA SER A 357 -15.45 -15.43 -7.51
C SER A 357 -16.82 -14.79 -7.54
N SER A 358 -17.03 -13.84 -6.65
CA SER A 358 -18.19 -12.95 -6.64
C SER A 358 -17.74 -11.53 -6.95
N TYR A 359 -17.77 -11.15 -8.24
CA TYR A 359 -17.48 -9.76 -8.64
C TYR A 359 -18.54 -8.78 -8.09
N VAL A 360 -19.65 -9.29 -7.64
CA VAL A 360 -20.76 -8.54 -7.10
C VAL A 360 -20.91 -8.90 -5.63
N GLY A 361 -19.97 -8.44 -4.79
CA GLY A 361 -20.17 -8.50 -3.34
C GLY A 361 -21.25 -7.51 -2.92
N SER A 362 -22.25 -7.95 -2.17
CA SER A 362 -23.19 -7.03 -1.54
C SER A 362 -22.47 -6.30 -0.41
N SER A 363 -22.17 -5.02 -0.58
CA SER A 363 -21.91 -4.18 0.58
C SER A 363 -23.22 -4.01 1.35
N VAL A 364 -23.19 -4.29 2.64
CA VAL A 364 -24.37 -4.06 3.50
C VAL A 364 -24.65 -2.56 3.50
N GLY A 365 -25.72 -2.15 2.79
CA GLY A 365 -26.22 -0.77 2.81
C GLY A 365 -25.63 0.22 1.79
N ALA A 366 -24.73 -0.19 0.90
CA ALA A 366 -24.29 0.67 -0.21
C ALA A 366 -25.21 0.51 -1.44
N PRO A 367 -25.28 1.52 -2.33
CA PRO A 367 -25.76 1.28 -3.67
C PRO A 367 -24.94 0.13 -4.26
N GLY A 368 -25.62 -0.92 -4.72
CA GLY A 368 -25.00 -2.16 -5.14
C GLY A 368 -23.83 -1.92 -6.10
N PRO A 369 -22.76 -2.74 -6.04
CA PRO A 369 -21.64 -2.59 -6.92
C PRO A 369 -22.14 -2.65 -8.36
N ASN A 370 -21.77 -1.64 -9.13
CA ASN A 370 -22.03 -1.68 -10.55
C ASN A 370 -21.06 -2.70 -11.17
N SER A 371 -21.56 -3.89 -11.47
CA SER A 371 -20.77 -4.99 -12.05
C SER A 371 -20.06 -4.61 -13.36
N ASN A 372 -20.41 -3.46 -13.93
CA ASN A 372 -19.82 -2.91 -15.13
C ASN A 372 -18.64 -1.95 -14.86
N MET A 373 -18.26 -1.75 -13.60
CA MET A 373 -17.16 -0.86 -13.22
C MET A 373 -15.91 -1.63 -12.83
N ARG A 374 -14.74 -0.98 -12.99
CA ARG A 374 -13.42 -1.51 -12.60
C ARG A 374 -13.40 -1.87 -11.12
N GLY A 375 -13.07 -3.10 -10.78
CA GLY A 375 -12.86 -3.57 -9.41
C GLY A 375 -11.41 -3.38 -8.95
N VAL A 376 -11.22 -3.01 -7.70
CA VAL A 376 -9.92 -2.74 -7.04
C VAL A 376 -9.90 -3.50 -5.72
N PRO A 377 -8.79 -4.15 -5.33
CA PRO A 377 -7.51 -4.25 -6.03
C PRO A 377 -7.48 -5.39 -7.07
N ASP A 378 -6.36 -5.54 -7.80
CA ASP A 378 -6.09 -6.70 -8.64
C ASP A 378 -5.48 -7.84 -7.84
N ILE A 379 -4.52 -7.52 -7.00
CA ILE A 379 -3.66 -8.43 -6.22
C ILE A 379 -3.42 -7.82 -4.85
N ALA A 380 -2.86 -8.60 -3.92
CA ALA A 380 -2.52 -8.10 -2.59
C ALA A 380 -1.15 -8.62 -2.11
N PHE A 381 -0.66 -8.04 -1.02
CA PHE A 381 0.50 -8.49 -0.26
C PHE A 381 0.34 -8.08 1.21
N GLN A 382 1.30 -8.40 2.07
CA GLN A 382 1.28 -7.99 3.47
C GLN A 382 1.27 -6.45 3.60
N ALA A 383 0.39 -5.90 4.45
CA ALA A 383 0.19 -4.46 4.66
C ALA A 383 -0.10 -4.06 6.11
N SER A 384 -0.41 -5.00 7.00
CA SER A 384 -0.77 -4.66 8.38
C SER A 384 0.47 -4.34 9.20
N SER A 385 0.47 -3.22 9.91
CA SER A 385 1.50 -2.87 10.89
C SER A 385 1.59 -3.83 12.08
N GLY A 386 0.49 -4.47 12.47
CA GLY A 386 0.50 -5.51 13.51
C GLY A 386 1.33 -6.74 13.13
N THR A 387 1.54 -6.96 11.83
CA THR A 387 2.41 -7.99 11.26
C THR A 387 3.28 -7.38 10.17
N GLY A 388 3.88 -6.22 10.45
CA GLY A 388 4.48 -5.33 9.46
C GLY A 388 5.93 -5.62 9.14
N PRO A 389 6.41 -5.07 8.02
CA PRO A 389 7.81 -5.05 7.66
C PRO A 389 8.60 -4.12 8.59
N LEU A 390 9.85 -4.50 8.86
CA LEU A 390 10.82 -3.62 9.51
C LEU A 390 11.36 -2.61 8.50
N VAL A 391 11.47 -1.36 8.92
CA VAL A 391 12.02 -0.24 8.13
C VAL A 391 13.00 0.54 8.99
N TYR A 392 14.11 0.96 8.41
CA TYR A 392 15.12 1.78 9.07
C TYR A 392 15.13 3.21 8.51
N MET A 393 15.00 4.21 9.36
CA MET A 393 14.98 5.62 8.95
C MET A 393 15.82 6.46 9.90
N THR A 394 16.63 7.36 9.33
CA THR A 394 17.45 8.33 10.08
C THR A 394 17.21 9.78 9.66
N GLU A 395 16.10 10.05 8.96
CA GLU A 395 15.75 11.43 8.62
C GLU A 395 15.79 12.29 9.90
N PRO A 396 16.58 13.36 9.94
CA PRO A 396 16.78 14.13 11.16
C PRO A 396 15.48 14.79 11.60
N ALA A 397 15.20 14.68 12.89
CA ALA A 397 14.13 15.41 13.52
C ALA A 397 14.24 16.90 13.18
N THR A 398 13.20 17.47 12.61
CA THR A 398 13.17 18.84 12.09
C THR A 398 13.21 19.93 13.13
N THR A 399 13.31 19.58 14.40
CA THR A 399 13.41 20.57 15.46
C THR A 399 14.86 20.82 15.82
N SER A 400 15.37 21.98 15.45
CA SER A 400 16.63 22.54 15.94
C SER A 400 16.73 22.62 17.47
N SER A 401 15.69 22.27 18.19
CA SER A 401 15.57 22.36 19.65
C SER A 401 15.79 21.04 20.38
N GLY A 402 16.01 19.92 19.70
CA GLY A 402 16.17 18.60 20.34
C GLY A 402 14.95 18.12 21.14
N THR A 403 13.86 18.85 21.10
CA THR A 403 12.58 18.40 21.64
C THR A 403 11.96 17.48 20.60
N GLY A 404 11.73 16.26 20.99
CA GLY A 404 11.17 15.23 20.14
C GLY A 404 9.96 15.72 19.34
N CYS A 405 9.82 15.18 18.20
CA CYS A 405 8.74 15.44 17.29
C CYS A 405 7.40 15.31 18.01
N GLY A 406 6.52 16.26 17.82
CA GLY A 406 5.22 16.27 18.49
C GLY A 406 4.28 15.19 17.98
N GLY A 407 4.51 13.97 18.39
CA GLY A 407 3.52 12.88 18.49
C GLY A 407 2.67 12.43 17.30
N ALA A 408 2.73 13.07 16.14
CA ALA A 408 1.92 12.71 14.98
C ALA A 408 2.75 12.21 13.78
N ASP A 409 4.01 12.62 13.67
CA ASP A 409 4.88 12.31 12.53
C ASP A 409 6.06 11.42 12.97
N PRO A 410 6.52 10.46 12.15
CA PRO A 410 7.71 9.69 12.44
C PRO A 410 8.93 10.60 12.39
N CYS A 411 9.76 10.56 13.42
CA CYS A 411 10.89 11.50 13.54
C CYS A 411 11.99 11.01 14.47
N SER A 412 11.91 9.76 14.89
CA SER A 412 12.96 9.10 15.64
C SER A 412 13.90 8.36 14.70
N ILE A 413 15.19 8.44 14.98
CA ILE A 413 16.20 7.67 14.24
C ILE A 413 16.13 6.21 14.67
N GLY A 414 16.00 5.27 13.71
CA GLY A 414 16.05 3.85 13.99
C GLY A 414 15.00 3.02 13.29
N TRP A 415 14.65 1.91 13.91
CA TRP A 415 13.73 0.92 13.37
C TRP A 415 12.27 1.23 13.66
N TYR A 416 11.49 1.05 12.62
CA TYR A 416 10.04 1.11 12.65
C TYR A 416 9.44 -0.22 12.19
N VAL A 417 8.25 -0.54 12.66
CA VAL A 417 7.34 -1.44 11.98
C VAL A 417 6.28 -0.60 11.30
N VAL A 418 5.99 -0.93 10.05
CA VAL A 418 5.15 -0.08 9.20
C VAL A 418 3.98 -0.88 8.65
N GLY A 419 2.86 -0.23 8.40
CA GLY A 419 1.68 -0.77 7.75
C GLY A 419 1.12 0.21 6.75
N GLY A 420 0.50 -0.31 5.71
CA GLY A 420 -0.04 0.41 4.58
C GLY A 420 0.05 -0.43 3.32
N THR A 421 -0.77 -0.13 2.32
CA THR A 421 -0.64 -0.76 0.99
C THR A 421 0.63 -0.35 0.27
N SER A 422 1.33 0.67 0.79
CA SER A 422 2.72 1.01 0.47
C SER A 422 3.71 -0.11 0.79
N CYS A 423 3.43 -0.94 1.81
CA CYS A 423 4.26 -2.13 2.05
C CYS A 423 4.14 -3.13 0.89
N SER A 424 2.99 -3.16 0.24
CA SER A 424 2.64 -4.16 -0.77
C SER A 424 3.17 -3.83 -2.16
N ALA A 425 3.06 -2.57 -2.59
CA ALA A 425 3.39 -2.15 -3.95
C ALA A 425 4.88 -2.34 -4.32
N PRO A 426 5.86 -1.90 -3.52
CA PRO A 426 7.28 -2.08 -3.84
C PRO A 426 7.71 -3.55 -3.81
N GLN A 427 7.10 -4.38 -2.96
CA GLN A 427 7.37 -5.81 -2.93
C GLN A 427 6.87 -6.50 -4.20
N TRP A 428 5.69 -6.12 -4.70
CA TRP A 428 5.22 -6.59 -6.00
C TRP A 428 6.09 -6.07 -7.15
N ALA A 429 6.59 -4.83 -7.09
CA ALA A 429 7.54 -4.32 -8.09
C ALA A 429 8.81 -5.18 -8.13
N GLY A 430 9.31 -5.62 -6.97
CA GLY A 430 10.40 -6.58 -6.88
C GLY A 430 10.08 -7.92 -7.54
N LEU A 431 8.87 -8.47 -7.34
CA LEU A 431 8.43 -9.71 -8.00
C LEU A 431 8.36 -9.56 -9.53
N ILE A 432 7.90 -8.41 -10.02
CA ILE A 432 7.85 -8.15 -11.47
C ILE A 432 9.25 -7.99 -12.05
N ALA A 433 10.17 -7.31 -11.38
CA ALA A 433 11.57 -7.23 -11.82
C ALA A 433 12.22 -8.63 -11.93
N ILE A 434 11.86 -9.55 -11.02
CA ILE A 434 12.27 -10.96 -11.13
C ILE A 434 11.58 -11.65 -12.32
N ALA A 435 10.31 -11.39 -12.57
CA ALA A 435 9.60 -11.96 -13.72
C ALA A 435 10.18 -11.46 -15.04
N ASP A 436 10.53 -10.18 -15.14
CA ASP A 436 11.20 -9.57 -16.29
C ASP A 436 12.60 -10.18 -16.51
N GLN A 437 13.34 -10.47 -15.43
CA GLN A 437 14.60 -11.20 -15.52
C GLN A 437 14.41 -12.60 -16.09
N ILE A 438 13.40 -13.33 -15.63
CA ILE A 438 13.08 -14.70 -16.12
C ILE A 438 12.65 -14.66 -17.59
N ALA A 439 11.81 -13.70 -17.96
CA ALA A 439 11.33 -13.53 -19.34
C ALA A 439 12.45 -13.09 -20.31
N GLY A 440 13.49 -12.43 -19.81
CA GLY A 440 14.54 -11.79 -20.62
C GLY A 440 14.04 -10.53 -21.37
N SER A 441 12.86 -10.03 -21.04
CA SER A 441 12.22 -8.84 -21.59
C SER A 441 11.29 -8.23 -20.54
N ASP A 442 10.85 -6.99 -20.76
CA ASP A 442 9.91 -6.31 -19.88
C ASP A 442 8.49 -6.80 -20.15
N LEU A 443 7.77 -7.19 -19.09
CA LEU A 443 6.40 -7.72 -19.20
C LEU A 443 5.37 -6.62 -19.49
N GLY A 444 5.64 -5.39 -19.04
CA GLY A 444 4.75 -4.27 -19.27
C GLY A 444 3.39 -4.41 -18.57
N TYR A 445 2.31 -4.29 -19.31
CA TYR A 445 0.96 -4.31 -18.77
C TYR A 445 0.50 -5.73 -18.39
N ILE A 446 0.69 -6.11 -17.12
CA ILE A 446 0.54 -7.50 -16.64
C ILE A 446 -0.89 -7.92 -16.26
N ASN A 447 -1.84 -6.98 -16.09
CA ASN A 447 -3.19 -7.32 -15.62
C ASN A 447 -3.89 -8.42 -16.46
N PRO A 448 -3.86 -8.39 -17.80
CA PRO A 448 -4.47 -9.46 -18.60
C PRO A 448 -3.89 -10.84 -18.29
N ALA A 449 -2.57 -10.94 -18.14
CA ALA A 449 -1.88 -12.20 -17.85
C ALA A 449 -2.20 -12.70 -16.42
N LEU A 450 -2.20 -11.83 -15.42
CA LEU A 450 -2.59 -12.18 -14.05
C LEU A 450 -3.99 -12.77 -13.98
N TYR A 451 -4.97 -12.12 -14.60
CA TYR A 451 -6.36 -12.59 -14.61
C TYR A 451 -6.54 -13.86 -15.45
N GLN A 452 -5.80 -14.02 -16.54
CA GLN A 452 -5.81 -15.25 -17.33
C GLN A 452 -5.26 -16.43 -16.53
N LEU A 453 -4.15 -16.27 -15.83
CA LEU A 453 -3.58 -17.30 -14.95
C LEU A 453 -4.54 -17.67 -13.83
N ALA A 454 -5.20 -16.66 -13.25
CA ALA A 454 -6.14 -16.85 -12.15
C ALA A 454 -7.44 -17.56 -12.59
N ALA A 455 -7.93 -17.32 -13.80
CA ALA A 455 -9.11 -18.01 -14.34
C ALA A 455 -8.86 -19.49 -14.67
N GLY A 456 -7.58 -19.89 -14.73
CA GLY A 456 -7.17 -21.25 -15.08
C GLY A 456 -7.33 -22.24 -13.91
N PRO A 457 -7.14 -23.54 -14.19
CA PRO A 457 -7.28 -24.59 -13.17
C PRO A 457 -6.21 -24.56 -12.08
N ASN A 458 -5.14 -23.79 -12.29
CA ASN A 458 -3.99 -23.70 -11.38
C ASN A 458 -4.04 -22.47 -10.46
N TYR A 459 -5.19 -21.83 -10.29
CA TYR A 459 -5.33 -20.62 -9.47
C TYR A 459 -4.69 -20.79 -8.09
N SER A 460 -5.03 -21.83 -7.35
CA SER A 460 -4.51 -22.09 -6.00
C SER A 460 -3.01 -22.46 -5.98
N THR A 461 -2.41 -22.75 -7.15
CA THR A 461 -0.95 -22.92 -7.27
C THR A 461 -0.23 -21.58 -7.38
N TYR A 462 -0.88 -20.59 -7.96
CA TYR A 462 -0.32 -19.27 -8.23
C TYR A 462 -0.62 -18.27 -7.11
N PHE A 463 -1.80 -18.37 -6.51
CA PHE A 463 -2.27 -17.42 -5.50
C PHE A 463 -2.67 -18.13 -4.20
N PHE A 464 -2.40 -17.46 -3.09
CA PHE A 464 -3.04 -17.76 -1.81
C PHE A 464 -4.34 -16.96 -1.75
N ASP A 465 -5.46 -17.66 -1.83
CA ASP A 465 -6.80 -17.06 -1.76
C ASP A 465 -7.11 -16.61 -0.33
N VAL A 466 -7.42 -15.33 -0.14
CA VAL A 466 -7.66 -14.73 1.18
C VAL A 466 -9.16 -14.52 1.36
N THR A 467 -9.80 -15.42 2.08
CA THR A 467 -11.26 -15.50 2.19
C THR A 467 -11.83 -14.95 3.50
N ILE A 468 -10.99 -14.37 4.36
CA ILE A 468 -11.38 -13.86 5.68
C ILE A 468 -10.98 -12.39 5.80
N GLY A 469 -11.90 -11.56 6.27
CA GLY A 469 -11.68 -10.13 6.49
C GLY A 469 -12.72 -9.27 5.79
N ASN A 470 -12.57 -7.97 5.94
CA ASN A 470 -13.35 -6.95 5.24
C ASN A 470 -12.58 -5.63 5.27
N ASN A 471 -12.98 -4.64 4.46
CA ASN A 471 -12.34 -3.33 4.41
C ASN A 471 -13.24 -2.18 4.89
N GLN A 472 -14.09 -2.45 5.86
CA GLN A 472 -14.90 -1.41 6.49
C GLN A 472 -14.21 -0.81 7.71
N THR A 473 -13.81 0.45 7.63
CA THR A 473 -13.10 1.19 8.70
C THR A 473 -13.95 2.29 9.35
N THR A 474 -14.99 2.74 8.66
CA THR A 474 -15.86 3.84 9.09
C THR A 474 -17.33 3.46 8.98
N SER A 475 -18.23 4.44 9.02
CA SER A 475 -19.65 4.24 8.70
C SER A 475 -19.92 3.98 7.22
N ILE A 476 -18.93 4.19 6.34
CA ILE A 476 -19.04 3.84 4.91
C ILE A 476 -18.98 2.31 4.80
N PRO A 477 -19.95 1.67 4.12
CA PRO A 477 -19.97 0.23 3.97
C PRO A 477 -18.73 -0.33 3.28
N GLY A 478 -18.22 -1.46 3.77
CA GLY A 478 -17.08 -2.19 3.18
C GLY A 478 -17.53 -3.45 2.46
N TYR A 479 -16.56 -4.14 1.89
CA TYR A 479 -16.73 -5.42 1.21
C TYR A 479 -16.13 -6.55 2.05
N PRO A 480 -16.71 -7.76 2.04
CA PRO A 480 -16.09 -8.93 2.65
C PRO A 480 -15.07 -9.55 1.70
N ALA A 481 -14.02 -10.16 2.27
CA ALA A 481 -13.18 -11.12 1.57
C ALA A 481 -13.99 -12.40 1.28
N SER A 482 -13.75 -13.00 0.11
CA SER A 482 -14.49 -14.18 -0.35
C SER A 482 -13.61 -15.05 -1.27
N THR A 483 -14.09 -16.25 -1.62
CA THR A 483 -13.37 -17.12 -2.55
C THR A 483 -13.15 -16.46 -3.91
N GLY A 484 -11.92 -16.61 -4.42
CA GLY A 484 -11.51 -16.05 -5.70
C GLY A 484 -11.30 -14.54 -5.64
N TRP A 485 -11.61 -13.83 -6.71
CA TRP A 485 -11.47 -12.38 -6.70
C TRP A 485 -12.52 -11.70 -5.83
N ASP A 486 -12.11 -10.80 -5.00
CA ASP A 486 -12.98 -9.91 -4.22
C ASP A 486 -12.41 -8.48 -4.13
N ALA A 487 -13.24 -7.52 -3.69
CA ALA A 487 -12.87 -6.11 -3.54
C ALA A 487 -12.08 -5.83 -2.24
N VAL A 488 -11.50 -6.86 -1.62
CA VAL A 488 -10.68 -6.82 -0.41
C VAL A 488 -9.24 -7.16 -0.75
N THR A 489 -8.99 -8.29 -1.43
CA THR A 489 -7.63 -8.79 -1.70
C THR A 489 -7.37 -9.07 -3.18
N GLY A 490 -8.33 -8.70 -4.06
CA GLY A 490 -8.20 -8.98 -5.49
C GLY A 490 -8.12 -10.49 -5.74
N LEU A 491 -7.16 -10.89 -6.56
CA LEU A 491 -6.84 -12.29 -6.83
C LEU A 491 -6.13 -13.01 -5.66
N GLY A 492 -5.94 -12.34 -4.52
CA GLY A 492 -5.17 -12.86 -3.40
C GLY A 492 -3.69 -12.47 -3.44
N THR A 493 -2.88 -13.16 -2.61
CA THR A 493 -1.44 -12.92 -2.49
C THR A 493 -0.63 -13.95 -3.26
N PRO A 494 0.62 -13.64 -3.69
CA PRO A 494 1.35 -14.49 -4.63
C PRO A 494 1.97 -15.73 -3.95
N ASN A 495 1.94 -16.86 -4.62
CA ASN A 495 2.94 -17.91 -4.46
C ASN A 495 4.05 -17.65 -5.49
N ALA A 496 5.05 -16.88 -5.11
CA ALA A 496 6.06 -16.37 -6.05
C ALA A 496 6.81 -17.48 -6.79
N ALA A 497 7.08 -18.61 -6.13
CA ALA A 497 7.79 -19.74 -6.73
C ALA A 497 7.13 -20.29 -8.01
N THR A 498 5.82 -20.13 -8.15
CA THR A 498 5.04 -20.65 -9.26
C THR A 498 4.42 -19.54 -10.12
N LEU A 499 3.92 -18.48 -9.51
CA LEU A 499 3.29 -17.36 -10.22
C LEU A 499 4.31 -16.58 -11.07
N VAL A 500 5.47 -16.23 -10.49
CA VAL A 500 6.46 -15.39 -11.18
C VAL A 500 6.98 -16.04 -12.47
N PRO A 501 7.39 -17.35 -12.49
CA PRO A 501 7.74 -18.01 -13.73
C PRO A 501 6.56 -18.18 -14.72
N ALA A 502 5.34 -18.39 -14.23
CA ALA A 502 4.17 -18.51 -15.07
C ALA A 502 3.83 -17.17 -15.75
N LEU A 503 3.96 -16.06 -15.02
CA LEU A 503 3.77 -14.70 -15.54
C LEU A 503 4.85 -14.38 -16.59
N ALA A 504 6.11 -14.72 -16.32
CA ALA A 504 7.20 -14.56 -17.28
C ALA A 504 6.98 -15.38 -18.57
N ALA A 505 6.35 -16.55 -18.48
CA ALA A 505 6.06 -17.42 -19.62
C ALA A 505 4.77 -17.05 -20.36
N SER A 506 3.94 -16.15 -19.83
CA SER A 506 2.63 -15.80 -20.43
C SER A 506 2.77 -15.04 -21.76
N GLY A 507 3.93 -14.48 -22.05
CA GLY A 507 4.33 -13.85 -23.32
C GLY A 507 3.35 -12.76 -23.79
N HIS A 508 3.85 -11.64 -24.23
CA HIS A 508 3.02 -10.58 -24.83
C HIS A 508 3.01 -10.69 -26.33
#